data_4f81003de205cf8a995ccc3547683084
#
_entry.id   4f81003de205cf8a995ccc3547683084
#
_cell.length_a   1.000
_cell.length_b   1.000
_cell.length_c   1.000
_cell.angle_alpha   90.00
_cell.angle_beta   90.00
_cell.angle_gamma   90.00
#
_symmetry.space_group_name_H-M   'P 1'
#
loop_
_entity.id
_entity.type
_entity.pdbx_description
1 polymer ?
#
loop_
_entity_poly.entity_id
_entity_poly.type
_entity_poly.pdbx_seq_one_letter_code
_entity_poly.pdbx_strand_id
1 'polypeptide(L)'
;AFQRILTRYTPQNKQIVDENGLVRYANSSDAILDVEARKKITQSLFFGYDIDKTMVRIGLMNLMLHGISHPSIEKLDTLSSAYDATKKYSVVMANPPFTGTVSMDDLSEDLYEYGKKSELLFLVRIIKMLKNGGRAAVIVPDGVLFAKGQKAKKVREILLRDCSLTAVMSLPSG
;
A
#
# COMPACT_ATOMS: atom_id res chain seq x y z
N ALA A 1 3.46 3.96 -8.11
CA ALA A 1 4.21 2.68 -8.15
C ALA A 1 4.34 2.15 -9.58
N PHE A 2 3.24 1.87 -10.28
CA PHE A 2 3.23 1.28 -11.63
C PHE A 2 4.14 2.04 -12.60
N GLN A 3 3.96 3.33 -12.72
CA GLN A 3 4.78 4.17 -13.57
C GLN A 3 6.29 4.05 -13.27
N ARG A 4 6.70 4.08 -12.03
CA ARG A 4 8.11 3.95 -11.63
C ARG A 4 8.70 2.59 -12.04
N ILE A 5 7.89 1.54 -11.98
CA ILE A 5 8.30 0.21 -12.41
C ILE A 5 8.46 0.17 -13.92
N LEU A 6 7.48 0.68 -14.68
CA LEU A 6 7.58 0.76 -16.13
C LEU A 6 8.82 1.53 -16.59
N THR A 7 9.12 2.67 -15.96
CA THR A 7 10.32 3.46 -16.30
C THR A 7 11.60 2.63 -16.17
N ARG A 8 11.69 1.79 -15.15
CA ARG A 8 12.86 0.94 -14.93
C ARG A 8 13.04 -0.14 -16.02
N TYR A 9 11.95 -0.64 -16.57
CA TYR A 9 11.96 -1.68 -17.61
C TYR A 9 11.86 -1.12 -19.03
N THR A 10 11.64 0.18 -19.20
CA THR A 10 11.59 0.83 -20.51
C THR A 10 12.99 1.27 -20.93
N PRO A 11 13.47 0.91 -22.14
CA PRO A 11 14.73 1.35 -22.66
C PRO A 11 14.83 2.88 -22.68
N GLN A 12 16.01 3.44 -22.39
CA GLN A 12 16.22 4.91 -22.30
C GLN A 12 15.77 5.67 -23.54
N ASN A 13 15.99 5.12 -24.74
CA ASN A 13 15.60 5.72 -26.01
C ASN A 13 14.08 5.77 -26.24
N LYS A 14 13.29 5.11 -25.40
CA LYS A 14 11.80 5.11 -25.42
C LYS A 14 11.19 5.85 -24.24
N GLN A 15 12.02 6.44 -23.38
CA GLN A 15 11.56 7.25 -22.25
C GLN A 15 11.33 8.69 -22.75
N ILE A 16 10.28 9.32 -22.21
CA ILE A 16 9.93 10.70 -22.49
C ILE A 16 10.20 11.50 -21.22
N VAL A 17 10.96 12.58 -21.33
CA VAL A 17 11.19 13.53 -20.23
C VAL A 17 10.18 14.65 -20.40
N ASP A 18 9.36 14.91 -19.35
CA ASP A 18 8.42 16.02 -19.37
C ASP A 18 9.09 17.36 -19.06
N GLU A 19 8.32 18.45 -19.14
CA GLU A 19 8.76 19.83 -18.92
C GLU A 19 9.42 20.05 -17.54
N ASN A 20 9.14 19.20 -16.58
CA ASN A 20 9.68 19.25 -15.21
C ASN A 20 10.88 18.30 -15.01
N GLY A 21 11.40 17.70 -16.07
CA GLY A 21 12.50 16.75 -15.98
C GLY A 21 12.09 15.36 -15.45
N LEU A 22 10.80 15.11 -15.26
CA LEU A 22 10.30 13.80 -14.86
C LEU A 22 10.27 12.85 -16.04
N VAL A 23 10.94 11.72 -15.88
CA VAL A 23 10.91 10.66 -16.88
C VAL A 23 9.52 10.05 -16.93
N ARG A 24 8.83 10.30 -18.02
CA ARG A 24 7.61 9.60 -18.40
C ARG A 24 7.93 8.65 -19.54
N TYR A 25 7.16 7.61 -19.70
CA TYR A 25 7.25 6.71 -20.84
C TYR A 25 5.94 6.81 -21.63
N ALA A 26 6.09 6.58 -22.92
CA ALA A 26 4.95 6.45 -23.79
C ALA A 26 4.07 5.29 -23.28
N ASN A 27 2.94 5.61 -22.79
CA ASN A 27 1.75 4.95 -22.30
C ASN A 27 1.54 3.43 -22.52
N SER A 28 2.53 2.66 -22.83
CA SER A 28 2.33 1.28 -23.21
C SER A 28 3.40 0.38 -22.59
N SER A 29 2.91 -0.65 -21.90
CA SER A 29 3.73 -1.77 -21.45
C SER A 29 4.44 -2.50 -22.61
N ASP A 30 4.07 -2.20 -23.86
CA ASP A 30 4.65 -2.79 -25.08
C ASP A 30 6.11 -2.38 -25.29
N ALA A 31 6.55 -1.29 -24.66
CA ALA A 31 7.95 -0.88 -24.66
C ALA A 31 8.85 -1.81 -23.83
N ILE A 32 8.28 -2.66 -22.97
CA ILE A 32 9.03 -3.65 -22.20
C ILE A 32 9.32 -4.84 -23.10
N LEU A 33 10.59 -5.06 -23.40
CA LEU A 33 11.05 -6.14 -24.30
C LEU A 33 10.94 -7.52 -23.64
N ASP A 34 11.11 -7.59 -22.32
CA ASP A 34 10.95 -8.83 -21.57
C ASP A 34 9.44 -9.16 -21.42
N VAL A 35 8.99 -10.17 -22.15
CA VAL A 35 7.60 -10.62 -22.20
C VAL A 35 7.10 -11.11 -20.84
N GLU A 36 7.91 -11.82 -20.09
CA GLU A 36 7.56 -12.32 -18.76
C GLU A 36 7.43 -11.19 -17.74
N ALA A 37 8.38 -10.24 -17.75
CA ALA A 37 8.29 -9.05 -16.90
C ALA A 37 7.04 -8.22 -17.25
N ARG A 38 6.75 -8.02 -18.53
CA ARG A 38 5.54 -7.32 -18.98
C ARG A 38 4.27 -7.99 -18.49
N LYS A 39 4.14 -9.31 -18.68
CA LYS A 39 2.99 -10.09 -18.23
C LYS A 39 2.82 -9.97 -16.71
N LYS A 40 3.89 -10.13 -15.95
CA LYS A 40 3.86 -9.99 -14.49
C LYS A 40 3.42 -8.59 -14.05
N ILE A 41 3.96 -7.55 -14.67
CA ILE A 41 3.63 -6.16 -14.34
C ILE A 41 2.16 -5.84 -14.63
N THR A 42 1.62 -6.33 -15.74
CA THR A 42 0.26 -5.99 -16.18
C THR A 42 -0.84 -6.90 -15.64
N GLN A 43 -0.49 -8.06 -15.07
CA GLN A 43 -1.50 -9.06 -14.69
C GLN A 43 -1.44 -9.50 -13.22
N SER A 44 -0.28 -9.49 -12.57
CA SER A 44 -0.13 -10.17 -11.28
C SER A 44 0.73 -9.44 -10.24
N LEU A 45 1.11 -8.19 -10.49
CA LEU A 45 2.00 -7.46 -9.59
C LEU A 45 1.24 -6.60 -8.57
N PHE A 46 0.04 -6.12 -8.91
CA PHE A 46 -0.70 -5.16 -8.12
C PHE A 46 -1.95 -5.78 -7.51
N PHE A 47 -2.07 -5.62 -6.20
CA PHE A 47 -3.21 -6.08 -5.41
C PHE A 47 -3.74 -4.90 -4.61
N GLY A 48 -5.04 -4.85 -4.38
CA GLY A 48 -5.67 -3.82 -3.56
C GLY A 48 -6.92 -4.34 -2.89
N TYR A 49 -7.24 -3.73 -1.76
CA TYR A 49 -8.44 -4.03 -0.98
C TYR A 49 -9.10 -2.74 -0.55
N ASP A 50 -10.40 -2.68 -0.63
CA ASP A 50 -11.21 -1.59 -0.09
C ASP A 50 -12.55 -2.14 0.40
N ILE A 51 -13.10 -1.54 1.44
CA ILE A 51 -14.43 -1.89 1.96
C ILE A 51 -15.55 -1.31 1.10
N ASP A 52 -15.29 -0.21 0.40
CA ASP A 52 -16.26 0.45 -0.45
C ASP A 52 -16.23 -0.12 -1.87
N LYS A 53 -17.36 -0.68 -2.28
CA LYS A 53 -17.54 -1.23 -3.63
C LYS A 53 -17.33 -0.21 -4.74
N THR A 54 -17.64 1.06 -4.49
CA THR A 54 -17.43 2.15 -5.46
C THR A 54 -15.95 2.43 -5.62
N MET A 55 -15.19 2.47 -4.51
CA MET A 55 -13.73 2.65 -4.54
C MET A 55 -13.04 1.49 -5.23
N VAL A 56 -13.48 0.26 -5.00
CA VAL A 56 -12.99 -0.92 -5.75
C VAL A 56 -13.18 -0.74 -7.24
N ARG A 57 -14.37 -0.31 -7.69
CA ARG A 57 -14.65 -0.08 -9.12
C ARG A 57 -13.78 1.03 -9.71
N ILE A 58 -13.66 2.15 -9.00
CA ILE A 58 -12.82 3.28 -9.43
C ILE A 58 -11.35 2.84 -9.51
N GLY A 59 -10.87 2.09 -8.52
CA GLY A 59 -9.53 1.56 -8.51
C GLY A 59 -9.24 0.62 -9.68
N LEU A 60 -10.15 -0.31 -9.97
CA LEU A 60 -10.07 -1.19 -11.13
C LEU A 60 -9.99 -0.40 -12.43
N MET A 61 -10.92 0.55 -12.64
CA MET A 61 -10.93 1.41 -13.83
C MET A 61 -9.62 2.21 -13.97
N ASN A 62 -9.14 2.81 -12.87
CA ASN A 62 -7.90 3.57 -12.87
C ASN A 62 -6.70 2.70 -13.29
N LEU A 63 -6.55 1.52 -12.72
CA LEU A 63 -5.47 0.61 -13.09
C LEU A 63 -5.57 0.16 -14.55
N MET A 64 -6.77 -0.12 -15.06
CA MET A 64 -6.99 -0.47 -16.46
C MET A 64 -6.62 0.67 -17.40
N LEU A 65 -7.01 1.91 -17.09
CA LEU A 65 -6.63 3.10 -17.86
C LEU A 65 -5.11 3.35 -17.87
N HIS A 66 -4.40 2.86 -16.86
CA HIS A 66 -2.93 2.92 -16.81
C HIS A 66 -2.25 1.70 -17.45
N GLY A 67 -3.00 0.82 -18.12
CA GLY A 67 -2.44 -0.31 -18.88
C GLY A 67 -2.23 -1.60 -18.08
N ILE A 68 -2.84 -1.72 -16.90
CA ILE A 68 -2.89 -3.00 -16.17
C ILE A 68 -4.11 -3.77 -16.66
N SER A 69 -3.88 -4.81 -17.44
CA SER A 69 -4.96 -5.55 -18.12
C SER A 69 -5.83 -6.38 -17.18
N HIS A 70 -5.25 -6.89 -16.09
CA HIS A 70 -5.95 -7.70 -15.09
C HIS A 70 -5.65 -7.20 -13.67
N PRO A 71 -6.21 -6.05 -13.27
CA PRO A 71 -6.00 -5.53 -11.92
C PRO A 71 -6.74 -6.39 -10.89
N SER A 72 -6.09 -6.67 -9.76
CA SER A 72 -6.67 -7.38 -8.63
C SER A 72 -6.97 -6.41 -7.50
N ILE A 73 -8.16 -5.80 -7.53
CA ILE A 73 -8.70 -5.03 -6.41
C ILE A 73 -10.00 -5.69 -5.97
N GLU A 74 -10.09 -6.03 -4.69
CA GLU A 74 -11.20 -6.78 -4.14
C GLU A 74 -11.90 -6.00 -3.02
N LYS A 75 -13.21 -6.20 -2.91
CA LYS A 75 -13.97 -5.68 -1.77
C LYS A 75 -13.69 -6.57 -0.56
N LEU A 76 -12.87 -6.09 0.36
CA LEU A 76 -12.53 -6.82 1.57
C LEU A 76 -12.07 -5.85 2.66
N ASP A 77 -12.54 -6.05 3.89
CA ASP A 77 -11.98 -5.38 5.06
C ASP A 77 -10.71 -6.10 5.51
N THR A 78 -9.57 -5.46 5.33
CA THR A 78 -8.27 -6.02 5.71
C THR A 78 -8.04 -6.06 7.23
N LEU A 79 -8.87 -5.41 8.01
CA LEU A 79 -8.84 -5.50 9.48
C LEU A 79 -9.68 -6.67 10.01
N SER A 80 -10.57 -7.23 9.21
CA SER A 80 -11.44 -8.33 9.61
C SER A 80 -10.74 -9.69 9.61
N SER A 81 -11.37 -10.65 10.26
CA SER A 81 -10.93 -12.06 10.29
C SER A 81 -11.01 -12.75 8.93
N ALA A 82 -11.77 -12.18 7.99
CA ALA A 82 -11.86 -12.69 6.62
C ALA A 82 -10.57 -12.45 5.81
N TYR A 83 -9.69 -11.57 6.29
CA TYR A 83 -8.42 -11.28 5.61
C TYR A 83 -7.29 -12.19 6.11
N ASP A 84 -6.83 -13.07 5.25
CA ASP A 84 -5.69 -13.96 5.50
C ASP A 84 -4.55 -13.68 4.50
N ALA A 85 -3.70 -12.73 4.82
CA ALA A 85 -2.53 -12.44 4.00
C ALA A 85 -1.30 -12.05 4.84
N THR A 86 -0.87 -12.96 5.68
CA THR A 86 0.36 -12.83 6.46
C THR A 86 1.58 -13.01 5.59
N LYS A 87 2.56 -12.09 5.68
CA LYS A 87 3.85 -12.13 4.95
C LYS A 87 3.70 -12.35 3.44
N LYS A 88 2.71 -11.72 2.82
CA LYS A 88 2.36 -11.94 1.41
C LYS A 88 3.02 -10.94 0.45
N TYR A 89 3.23 -9.69 0.87
CA TYR A 89 3.64 -8.61 -0.01
C TYR A 89 5.08 -8.16 0.21
N SER A 90 5.78 -7.85 -0.87
CA SER A 90 7.13 -7.26 -0.82
C SER A 90 7.09 -5.74 -0.65
N VAL A 91 6.01 -5.10 -1.11
CA VAL A 91 5.80 -3.65 -0.96
C VAL A 91 4.35 -3.39 -0.62
N VAL A 92 4.11 -2.55 0.38
CA VAL A 92 2.79 -2.05 0.73
C VAL A 92 2.82 -0.52 0.68
N MET A 93 1.83 0.07 0.01
CA MET A 93 1.61 1.52 -0.02
C MET A 93 0.19 1.78 0.42
N ALA A 94 0.01 2.59 1.45
CA ALA A 94 -1.31 2.84 2.01
C ALA A 94 -1.48 4.30 2.48
N ASN A 95 -2.70 4.79 2.26
CA ASN A 95 -3.21 5.99 2.88
C ASN A 95 -4.48 5.59 3.65
N PRO A 96 -4.34 4.95 4.82
CA PRO A 96 -5.49 4.48 5.59
C PRO A 96 -6.28 5.66 6.17
N PRO A 97 -7.54 5.44 6.60
CA PRO A 97 -8.32 6.48 7.26
C PRO A 97 -7.62 6.95 8.54
N PHE A 98 -7.60 8.29 8.73
CA PHE A 98 -6.89 8.92 9.86
C PHE A 98 -7.68 8.97 11.14
N THR A 99 -8.98 8.75 11.06
CA THR A 99 -9.91 8.79 12.20
C THR A 99 -10.91 7.65 12.07
N GLY A 100 -11.28 7.12 13.20
CA GLY A 100 -12.30 6.08 13.28
C GLY A 100 -12.01 5.05 14.37
N THR A 101 -13.08 4.41 14.79
CA THR A 101 -13.00 3.26 15.69
C THR A 101 -13.64 2.07 15.00
N VAL A 102 -12.99 0.93 15.08
CA VAL A 102 -13.47 -0.34 14.52
C VAL A 102 -14.22 -1.10 15.60
N SER A 103 -15.34 -1.73 15.25
CA SER A 103 -16.03 -2.67 16.14
C SER A 103 -15.11 -3.86 16.43
N MET A 104 -15.12 -4.33 17.67
CA MET A 104 -14.34 -5.52 18.03
C MET A 104 -14.93 -6.79 17.41
N ASP A 105 -16.23 -6.81 17.13
CA ASP A 105 -16.92 -7.98 16.58
C ASP A 105 -16.47 -8.28 15.13
N ASP A 106 -16.09 -7.24 14.40
CA ASP A 106 -15.63 -7.35 13.02
C ASP A 106 -14.10 -7.46 12.91
N LEU A 107 -13.37 -7.16 14.01
CA LEU A 107 -11.92 -7.10 14.02
C LEU A 107 -11.32 -8.52 14.08
N SER A 108 -10.22 -8.70 13.39
CA SER A 108 -9.41 -9.92 13.51
C SER A 108 -8.77 -10.03 14.90
N GLU A 109 -8.82 -11.21 15.53
CA GLU A 109 -8.35 -11.45 16.89
C GLU A 109 -6.88 -11.04 17.10
N ASP A 110 -6.05 -11.22 16.09
CA ASP A 110 -4.64 -10.88 16.11
C ASP A 110 -4.36 -9.36 16.20
N LEU A 111 -5.41 -8.54 16.12
CA LEU A 111 -5.36 -7.09 16.26
C LEU A 111 -5.95 -6.56 17.57
N TYR A 112 -6.64 -7.38 18.36
CA TYR A 112 -7.37 -6.96 19.58
C TYR A 112 -6.48 -6.22 20.58
N GLU A 113 -5.25 -6.65 20.72
CA GLU A 113 -4.31 -6.06 21.67
C GLU A 113 -3.90 -4.61 21.36
N TYR A 114 -4.14 -4.13 20.13
CA TYR A 114 -3.78 -2.78 19.69
C TYR A 114 -4.93 -1.77 19.83
N GLY A 115 -6.10 -2.22 20.28
CA GLY A 115 -7.27 -1.38 20.55
C GLY A 115 -8.18 -1.23 19.33
N LYS A 116 -8.90 -0.11 19.27
CA LYS A 116 -9.97 0.12 18.29
C LYS A 116 -9.67 1.24 17.28
N LYS A 117 -8.57 1.96 17.45
CA LYS A 117 -8.23 3.08 16.58
C LYS A 117 -7.74 2.58 15.23
N SER A 118 -8.45 2.97 14.16
CA SER A 118 -8.18 2.50 12.80
C SER A 118 -6.72 2.76 12.37
N GLU A 119 -6.18 3.93 12.65
CA GLU A 119 -4.82 4.31 12.26
C GLU A 119 -3.74 3.40 12.88
N LEU A 120 -3.96 2.92 14.11
CA LEU A 120 -3.04 1.98 14.77
C LEU A 120 -3.19 0.57 14.21
N LEU A 121 -4.43 0.13 14.01
CA LEU A 121 -4.75 -1.19 13.47
C LEU A 121 -4.21 -1.39 12.06
N PHE A 122 -4.35 -0.37 11.20
CA PHE A 122 -3.80 -0.43 9.84
C PHE A 122 -2.28 -0.54 9.84
N LEU A 123 -1.57 0.18 10.71
CA LEU A 123 -0.12 0.04 10.81
C LEU A 123 0.31 -1.39 11.17
N VAL A 124 -0.33 -1.97 12.17
CA VAL A 124 -0.04 -3.36 12.58
C VAL A 124 -0.38 -4.33 11.46
N ARG A 125 -1.53 -4.15 10.80
CA ARG A 125 -1.93 -4.98 9.67
C ARG A 125 -0.92 -4.91 8.53
N ILE A 126 -0.43 -3.71 8.18
CA ILE A 126 0.58 -3.53 7.14
C ILE A 126 1.89 -4.27 7.49
N ILE A 127 2.34 -4.19 8.73
CA ILE A 127 3.53 -4.92 9.18
C ILE A 127 3.34 -6.44 8.99
N LYS A 128 2.17 -6.96 9.36
CA LYS A 128 1.85 -8.38 9.22
C LYS A 128 1.75 -8.84 7.76
N MET A 129 1.30 -7.97 6.87
CA MET A 129 1.24 -8.24 5.43
C MET A 129 2.60 -8.34 4.75
N LEU A 130 3.61 -7.66 5.28
CA LEU A 130 4.92 -7.58 4.65
C LEU A 130 5.69 -8.90 4.78
N LYS A 131 6.34 -9.29 3.70
CA LYS A 131 7.38 -10.31 3.73
C LYS A 131 8.58 -9.80 4.54
N ASN A 132 9.40 -10.71 5.04
CA ASN A 132 10.68 -10.35 5.63
C ASN A 132 11.53 -9.59 4.60
N GLY A 133 12.07 -8.43 4.99
CA GLY A 133 12.76 -7.50 4.09
C GLY A 133 11.84 -6.70 3.16
N GLY A 134 10.52 -6.83 3.31
CA GLY A 134 9.54 -6.02 2.58
C GLY A 134 9.57 -4.54 3.01
N ARG A 135 8.96 -3.68 2.21
CA ARG A 135 8.96 -2.22 2.43
C ARG A 135 7.54 -1.69 2.47
N ALA A 136 7.28 -0.70 3.33
CA ALA A 136 6.02 0.02 3.34
C ALA A 136 6.22 1.53 3.27
N ALA A 137 5.28 2.21 2.62
CA ALA A 137 5.10 3.65 2.71
C ALA A 137 3.66 3.92 3.15
N VAL A 138 3.49 4.56 4.29
CA VAL A 138 2.18 4.75 4.93
C VAL A 138 2.03 6.20 5.34
N ILE A 139 0.90 6.81 4.99
CA ILE A 139 0.53 8.12 5.50
C ILE A 139 -0.21 7.92 6.83
N VAL A 140 0.25 8.61 7.86
CA VAL A 140 -0.32 8.50 9.21
C VAL A 140 -0.53 9.88 9.82
N PRO A 141 -1.53 10.05 10.69
CA PRO A 141 -1.67 11.27 11.46
C PRO A 141 -0.58 11.37 12.54
N ASP A 142 -0.24 12.58 12.94
CA ASP A 142 0.76 12.87 13.98
C ASP A 142 0.46 12.16 15.31
N GLY A 143 -0.81 11.91 15.60
CA GLY A 143 -1.24 11.17 16.77
C GLY A 143 -0.62 9.77 16.90
N VAL A 144 -0.25 9.14 15.80
CA VAL A 144 0.44 7.83 15.83
C VAL A 144 1.82 7.98 16.47
N LEU A 145 2.53 9.07 16.16
CA LEU A 145 3.89 9.31 16.65
C LEU A 145 3.90 9.81 18.09
N PHE A 146 2.95 10.68 18.48
CA PHE A 146 3.02 11.46 19.71
C PHE A 146 1.98 11.09 20.77
N ALA A 147 0.97 10.26 20.46
CA ALA A 147 -0.02 9.86 21.45
C ALA A 147 0.59 9.12 22.65
N LYS A 148 0.18 9.51 23.86
CA LYS A 148 0.67 8.94 25.13
C LYS A 148 0.01 7.61 25.50
N GLY A 149 -1.06 7.20 24.83
CA GLY A 149 -1.83 6.00 25.15
C GLY A 149 -1.02 4.71 25.01
N GLN A 150 -1.29 3.74 25.90
CA GLN A 150 -0.56 2.45 25.92
C GLN A 150 -0.62 1.69 24.59
N LYS A 151 -1.76 1.73 23.89
CA LYS A 151 -1.92 1.07 22.60
C LYS A 151 -1.03 1.69 21.51
N ALA A 152 -0.96 3.02 21.45
CA ALA A 152 -0.06 3.72 20.54
C ALA A 152 1.41 3.45 20.85
N LYS A 153 1.77 3.40 22.16
CA LYS A 153 3.12 3.03 22.59
C LYS A 153 3.47 1.62 22.10
N LYS A 154 2.59 0.66 22.27
CA LYS A 154 2.80 -0.72 21.83
C LYS A 154 3.03 -0.83 20.31
N VAL A 155 2.26 -0.09 19.51
CA VAL A 155 2.47 -0.06 18.05
C VAL A 155 3.82 0.54 17.69
N ARG A 156 4.25 1.63 18.35
CA ARG A 156 5.59 2.21 18.13
C ARG A 156 6.71 1.24 18.55
N GLU A 157 6.52 0.49 19.63
CA GLU A 157 7.48 -0.55 20.05
C GLU A 157 7.69 -1.61 18.98
N ILE A 158 6.61 -2.08 18.32
CA ILE A 158 6.72 -3.02 17.20
C ILE A 158 7.44 -2.38 16.02
N LEU A 159 7.11 -1.15 15.66
CA LEU A 159 7.79 -0.44 14.57
C LEU A 159 9.29 -0.31 14.79
N LEU A 160 9.73 -0.08 16.03
CA LEU A 160 11.13 0.10 16.35
C LEU A 160 11.88 -1.22 16.57
N ARG A 161 11.18 -2.27 17.03
CA ARG A 161 11.78 -3.57 17.31
C ARG A 161 11.83 -4.48 16.08
N ASP A 162 10.71 -4.54 15.34
CA ASP A 162 10.50 -5.53 14.29
C ASP A 162 10.69 -4.95 12.89
N CYS A 163 10.79 -3.62 12.76
CA CYS A 163 10.97 -2.92 11.49
C CYS A 163 12.19 -2.00 11.51
N SER A 164 12.76 -1.75 10.35
CA SER A 164 13.73 -0.68 10.15
C SER A 164 13.01 0.59 9.69
N LEU A 165 12.76 1.52 10.60
CA LEU A 165 12.13 2.79 10.29
C LEU A 165 13.12 3.68 9.52
N THR A 166 12.98 3.74 8.20
CA THR A 166 13.92 4.41 7.31
C THR A 166 13.77 5.94 7.31
N ALA A 167 12.54 6.43 7.34
CA ALA A 167 12.24 7.86 7.31
C ALA A 167 10.87 8.17 7.92
N VAL A 168 10.77 9.35 8.52
CA VAL A 168 9.52 10.02 8.86
C VAL A 168 9.55 11.38 8.20
N MET A 169 8.55 11.67 7.36
CA MET A 169 8.47 12.91 6.61
C MET A 169 7.19 13.65 7.01
N SER A 170 7.33 14.89 7.43
CA SER A 170 6.18 15.76 7.67
C SER A 170 5.67 16.27 6.33
N LEU A 171 4.36 16.14 6.11
CA LEU A 171 3.70 16.71 4.93
C LEU A 171 3.24 18.12 5.26
N PRO A 172 3.25 19.07 4.29
CA PRO A 172 2.70 20.39 4.51
C PRO A 172 1.19 20.28 4.83
N SER A 173 0.75 21.15 5.73
CA SER A 173 -0.69 21.32 5.97
C SER A 173 -1.36 21.86 4.70
N GLY A 174 -2.39 21.18 4.25
CA GLY A 174 -3.23 21.61 3.13
C GLY A 174 -4.11 22.79 3.49
#